data_fe4919ae0a8762982ab1573a2766baeb
#
_entry.id   fe4919ae0a8762982ab1573a2766baeb
#
_cell.length_a   1.000
_cell.length_b   1.000
_cell.length_c   1.000
_cell.angle_alpha   90.00
_cell.angle_beta   90.00
_cell.angle_gamma   90.00
#
_symmetry.space_group_name_H-M   'P 1'
#
loop_
_entity.id
_entity.type
_entity.pdbx_description
1 polymer ?
#
loop_
_entity_poly.entity_id
_entity_poly.type
_entity_poly.pdbx_seq_one_letter_code
_entity_poly.pdbx_strand_id
1 'polypeptide(L)' 'MAYTRKTKDVYKIIWNGEEVDSFDTLKEAREMKKEYDMAFHSCVSIKRGREKLD' A
#
# COMPACT_ATOMS: atom_id res chain seq x y z
N MET A 1 -16.56 -24.54 -8.50
CA MET A 1 -16.18 -24.54 -7.15
C MET A 1 -15.77 -23.16 -6.70
N ALA A 2 -16.25 -22.72 -5.63
CA ALA A 2 -15.91 -21.39 -5.16
C ALA A 2 -14.68 -21.45 -4.27
N TYR A 3 -13.69 -20.68 -4.59
CA TYR A 3 -12.53 -20.58 -3.77
C TYR A 3 -12.61 -19.25 -3.01
N THR A 4 -12.66 -19.32 -1.72
CA THR A 4 -12.76 -18.13 -0.91
C THR A 4 -11.39 -17.74 -0.39
N ARG A 5 -10.94 -16.57 -0.75
CA ARG A 5 -9.67 -16.06 -0.26
C ARG A 5 -9.89 -15.45 1.11
N LYS A 6 -9.04 -15.80 2.02
CA LYS A 6 -9.09 -15.22 3.37
C LYS A 6 -8.15 -14.05 3.53
N THR A 7 -7.36 -13.76 2.53
CA THR A 7 -6.46 -12.62 2.54
C THR A 7 -6.48 -11.95 1.19
N LYS A 8 -6.09 -10.70 1.14
CA LYS A 8 -5.92 -9.97 -0.11
C LYS A 8 -4.59 -9.25 -0.08
N ASP A 9 -4.04 -9.00 -1.27
CA ASP A 9 -2.81 -8.24 -1.38
C ASP A 9 -3.12 -6.76 -1.17
N VAL A 10 -2.26 -6.09 -0.44
CA VAL A 10 -2.36 -4.65 -0.26
C VAL A 10 -1.00 -4.03 -0.56
N TYR A 11 -1.01 -2.76 -0.88
CA TYR A 11 0.21 -2.01 -1.18
C TYR A 11 0.32 -0.88 -0.17
N LYS A 12 1.35 -0.94 0.64
CA LYS A 12 1.52 -0.03 1.76
C LYS A 12 2.55 1.03 1.43
N ILE A 13 2.23 2.26 1.77
CA ILE A 13 3.17 3.35 1.62
C ILE A 13 3.99 3.44 2.90
N ILE A 14 5.30 3.33 2.77
CA ILE A 14 6.20 3.34 3.92
C ILE A 14 7.06 4.60 3.86
N TRP A 15 7.09 5.33 4.94
CA TRP A 15 7.95 6.49 5.07
C TRP A 15 8.65 6.47 6.41
N ASN A 16 9.95 6.60 6.36
CA ASN A 16 10.77 6.60 7.59
C ASN A 16 10.54 5.34 8.43
N GLY A 17 10.35 4.21 7.76
CA GLY A 17 10.13 2.95 8.45
C GLY A 17 8.74 2.72 8.97
N GLU A 18 7.81 3.64 8.73
CA GLU A 18 6.44 3.53 9.22
C GLU A 18 5.46 3.46 8.08
N GLU A 19 4.40 2.71 8.27
CA GLU A 19 3.32 2.64 7.30
C GLU A 19 2.43 3.86 7.46
N VAL A 20 2.35 4.68 6.42
CA VAL A 20 1.54 5.90 6.46
C VAL A 20 0.22 5.72 5.73
N ASP A 21 0.12 4.75 4.83
CA ASP A 21 -1.12 4.50 4.12
C ASP A 21 -1.09 3.11 3.50
N SER A 22 -2.24 2.63 3.03
CA SER A 22 -2.30 1.37 2.31
C SER A 22 -3.41 1.42 1.29
N PHE A 23 -3.27 0.65 0.21
CA PHE A 23 -4.21 0.64 -0.89
C PHE A 23 -4.42 -0.76 -1.40
N ASP A 24 -5.56 -0.99 -2.01
CA ASP A 24 -5.90 -2.31 -2.55
C ASP A 24 -5.26 -2.55 -3.91
N THR A 25 -4.86 -1.52 -4.63
CA THR A 25 -4.28 -1.66 -5.95
C THR A 25 -2.95 -0.94 -6.03
N LEU A 26 -2.06 -1.47 -6.89
CA LEU A 26 -0.77 -0.85 -7.10
C LEU A 26 -0.92 0.52 -7.75
N LYS A 27 -1.91 0.66 -8.62
CA LYS A 27 -2.14 1.92 -9.32
C LYS A 27 -2.41 3.05 -8.32
N GLU A 28 -3.31 2.80 -7.38
CA GLU A 28 -3.62 3.81 -6.37
C GLU A 28 -2.41 4.10 -5.48
N ALA A 29 -1.68 3.06 -5.11
CA ALA A 29 -0.50 3.23 -4.28
C ALA A 29 0.55 4.10 -4.99
N ARG A 30 0.73 3.89 -6.28
CA ARG A 30 1.69 4.67 -7.06
C ARG A 30 1.29 6.13 -7.17
N GLU A 31 0.01 6.38 -7.36
CA GLU A 31 -0.48 7.74 -7.44
C GLU A 31 -0.28 8.48 -6.11
N MET A 32 -0.61 7.82 -5.03
CA MET A 32 -0.43 8.41 -3.71
C MET A 32 1.04 8.54 -3.32
N LYS A 33 1.87 7.59 -3.76
CA LYS A 33 3.30 7.69 -3.52
C LYS A 33 3.84 9.01 -4.07
N LYS A 34 3.38 9.37 -5.26
CA LYS A 34 3.79 10.62 -5.88
C LYS A 34 3.42 11.82 -5.02
N GLU A 35 2.22 11.80 -4.47
CA GLU A 35 1.77 12.90 -3.63
C GLU A 35 2.53 12.95 -2.31
N TYR A 36 2.79 11.78 -1.72
CA TYR A 36 3.56 11.73 -0.49
C TYR A 36 4.99 12.18 -0.70
N ASP A 37 5.59 11.84 -1.84
CA ASP A 37 6.94 12.30 -2.15
C ASP A 37 7.00 13.82 -2.14
N MET A 38 5.99 14.45 -2.68
CA MET A 38 5.93 15.91 -2.69
C MET A 38 5.61 16.48 -1.33
N ALA A 39 4.68 15.86 -0.61
CA ALA A 39 4.24 16.38 0.67
C ALA A 39 5.34 16.29 1.73
N PHE A 40 6.10 15.20 1.73
CA PHE A 40 7.14 14.99 2.73
C PHE A 40 8.50 15.47 2.26
N HIS A 41 8.63 15.90 1.02
CA HIS A 41 9.92 16.25 0.42
C HIS A 41 10.94 15.13 0.57
N SER A 42 10.45 13.89 0.52
CA SER A 42 11.28 12.72 0.75
C SER A 42 10.66 11.54 0.03
N CYS A 43 11.48 10.59 -0.38
CA CYS A 43 10.99 9.42 -1.08
C CYS A 43 10.32 8.46 -0.12
N VAL A 44 9.11 8.04 -0.46
CA VAL A 44 8.45 6.96 0.26
C VAL A 44 8.58 5.69 -0.56
N SER A 45 8.31 4.55 0.06
CA SER A 45 8.41 3.25 -0.59
C SER A 45 7.05 2.58 -0.62
N ILE A 46 6.85 1.69 -1.58
CA ILE A 46 5.66 0.86 -1.62
C ILE A 46 6.06 -0.55 -1.21
N LYS A 47 5.42 -1.08 -0.20
CA LYS A 47 5.68 -2.42 0.26
C LYS A 47 4.43 -3.26 0.07
N ARG A 48 4.58 -4.43 -0.58
CA ARG A 48 3.47 -5.33 -0.76
C ARG A 48 3.25 -6.14 0.51
N GLY A 49 2.01 -6.25 0.93
CA GLY A 49 1.66 -7.03 2.10
C GLY A 49 0.36 -7.77 1.87
N ARG A 50 -0.12 -8.43 2.90
CA ARG A 50 -1.40 -9.13 2.86
C ARG A 50 -2.25 -8.70 4.02
N GLU A 51 -3.53 -8.56 3.77
CA GLU A 51 -4.48 -8.18 4.78
C GLU A 51 -5.54 -9.25 4.90
N LYS A 52 -5.93 -9.55 6.13
CA LYS A 52 -6.94 -10.54 6.37
C LYS A 52 -8.30 -10.00 5.96
N LEU A 53 -9.04 -10.85 5.22
CA LEU A 53 -10.37 -10.46 4.83
C LEU A 53 -11.30 -10.98 5.89
N ASP A 54 -11.62 -11.19 6.64
CA ASP A 54 -12.49 -11.74 7.50
C ASP A 54 -13.54 -11.52 7.71
#